data_ae7c0e2562c673df2afdbb56db0d5fe9
#
_entry.id   ae7c0e2562c673df2afdbb56db0d5fe9
#
_cell.length_a   1.000
_cell.length_b   1.000
_cell.length_c   1.000
_cell.angle_alpha   90.00
_cell.angle_beta   90.00
_cell.angle_gamma   90.00
#
_symmetry.space_group_name_H-M   'P 1'
#
loop_
_entity.id
_entity.type
_entity.pdbx_description
1 polymer ?
#
loop_
_entity_poly.entity_id
_entity_poly.type
_entity_poly.pdbx_seq_one_letter_code
_entity_poly.pdbx_strand_id
1 'polypeptide(L)'
;MKTTYLICLPFAGAGASFFKDWQALAPEGLHIVPVQLPGREERFIDAPHTEVARAVEEAYSATLGQLAGADQVAVFGHSLGAVLAYELAHQLAGTQGVSLARLFVSGSPGPWNGRESRATGLDDEAFLAQVREFAGYNHPALEHPEMRALLLPMLRADVEMHENYRPSSDKPLDVAITALRGRDDELVDSALIAQWREATTAEFAPAELDGGHMYLADGAEALLQLIAAELGTADAR
;
A
#
# COMPACT_ATOMS: atom_id res chain seq x y z
N MET A 1 16.56 -21.16 4.37
CA MET A 1 15.55 -20.09 4.51
C MET A 1 14.69 -20.02 3.26
N LYS A 2 13.40 -19.67 3.38
CA LYS A 2 12.55 -19.42 2.21
C LYS A 2 12.84 -18.03 1.67
N THR A 3 12.94 -17.91 0.35
CA THR A 3 13.07 -16.63 -0.33
C THR A 3 11.69 -16.04 -0.53
N THR A 4 11.40 -14.94 0.17
CA THR A 4 10.11 -14.24 0.11
C THR A 4 10.26 -12.92 -0.65
N TYR A 5 9.40 -12.69 -1.62
CA TYR A 5 9.32 -11.41 -2.34
C TYR A 5 8.13 -10.61 -1.80
N LEU A 6 8.42 -9.42 -1.27
CA LEU A 6 7.43 -8.49 -0.76
C LEU A 6 7.14 -7.41 -1.81
N ILE A 7 6.00 -7.51 -2.47
CA ILE A 7 5.54 -6.50 -3.42
C ILE A 7 4.99 -5.31 -2.62
N CYS A 8 5.55 -4.13 -2.83
CA CYS A 8 5.21 -2.92 -2.08
C CYS A 8 4.47 -1.91 -2.95
N LEU A 9 3.19 -1.65 -2.63
CA LEU A 9 2.32 -0.70 -3.32
C LEU A 9 2.38 0.67 -2.64
N PRO A 10 2.63 1.77 -3.39
CA PRO A 10 2.77 3.10 -2.81
C PRO A 10 1.43 3.67 -2.34
N PHE A 11 1.48 4.54 -1.32
CA PHE A 11 0.37 5.39 -0.91
C PHE A 11 0.22 6.60 -1.83
N ALA A 12 -0.87 7.36 -1.70
CA ALA A 12 -1.14 8.52 -2.53
C ALA A 12 0.01 9.54 -2.47
N GLY A 13 0.51 9.95 -3.64
CA GLY A 13 1.63 10.86 -3.77
C GLY A 13 3.02 10.21 -3.69
N ALA A 14 3.13 8.96 -3.25
CA ALA A 14 4.40 8.25 -3.21
C ALA A 14 4.71 7.53 -4.53
N GLY A 15 6.00 7.23 -4.75
CA GLY A 15 6.48 6.37 -5.81
C GLY A 15 7.32 5.22 -5.27
N ALA A 16 7.93 4.46 -6.17
CA ALA A 16 8.78 3.31 -5.83
C ALA A 16 9.99 3.71 -4.98
N SER A 17 10.49 4.92 -5.13
CA SER A 17 11.65 5.43 -4.38
C SER A 17 11.40 5.50 -2.88
N PHE A 18 10.15 5.58 -2.40
CA PHE A 18 9.83 5.51 -0.98
C PHE A 18 10.37 4.23 -0.33
N PHE A 19 10.35 3.12 -1.07
CA PHE A 19 10.81 1.82 -0.59
C PHE A 19 12.30 1.54 -0.86
N LYS A 20 13.04 2.52 -1.39
CA LYS A 20 14.43 2.34 -1.85
C LYS A 20 15.34 1.78 -0.75
N ASP A 21 15.22 2.31 0.45
CA ASP A 21 16.10 1.94 1.56
C ASP A 21 15.60 0.68 2.31
N TRP A 22 14.39 0.21 2.01
CA TRP A 22 13.80 -0.94 2.68
C TRP A 22 14.58 -2.22 2.44
N GLN A 23 15.19 -2.40 1.28
CA GLN A 23 16.01 -3.59 1.01
C GLN A 23 17.22 -3.69 1.94
N ALA A 24 17.82 -2.57 2.32
CA ALA A 24 18.95 -2.55 3.27
C ALA A 24 18.52 -2.83 4.71
N LEU A 25 17.25 -2.56 5.05
CA LEU A 25 16.66 -2.79 6.37
C LEU A 25 15.97 -4.17 6.47
N ALA A 26 15.70 -4.81 5.33
CA ALA A 26 14.98 -6.07 5.27
C ALA A 26 15.80 -7.22 5.87
N PRO A 27 15.19 -8.09 6.71
CA PRO A 27 15.82 -9.32 7.16
C PRO A 27 16.26 -10.23 6.00
N GLU A 28 17.22 -11.09 6.24
CA GLU A 28 17.71 -12.04 5.25
C GLU A 28 16.56 -12.92 4.71
N GLY A 29 16.53 -13.14 3.40
CA GLY A 29 15.47 -13.89 2.72
C GLY A 29 14.24 -13.07 2.36
N LEU A 30 14.13 -11.79 2.79
CA LEU A 30 13.05 -10.88 2.38
C LEU A 30 13.54 -9.93 1.28
N HIS A 31 12.99 -10.05 0.08
CA HIS A 31 13.30 -9.22 -1.08
C HIS A 31 12.19 -8.20 -1.33
N ILE A 32 12.55 -6.93 -1.40
CA ILE A 32 11.60 -5.82 -1.61
C ILE A 32 11.39 -5.61 -3.11
N VAL A 33 10.15 -5.61 -3.56
CA VAL A 33 9.73 -5.38 -4.96
C VAL A 33 8.82 -4.16 -5.00
N PRO A 34 9.38 -2.94 -5.13
CA PRO A 34 8.57 -1.74 -5.22
C PRO A 34 7.79 -1.67 -6.52
N VAL A 35 6.54 -1.24 -6.45
CA VAL A 35 5.71 -0.96 -7.63
C VAL A 35 5.83 0.51 -8.02
N GLN A 36 6.20 0.77 -9.28
CA GLN A 36 6.22 2.12 -9.85
C GLN A 36 4.92 2.40 -10.60
N LEU A 37 4.11 3.30 -10.06
CA LEU A 37 2.92 3.81 -10.73
C LEU A 37 3.28 4.91 -11.74
N PRO A 38 2.46 5.14 -12.80
CA PRO A 38 2.67 6.22 -13.75
C PRO A 38 2.43 7.61 -13.15
N GLY A 39 2.91 8.64 -13.82
CA GLY A 39 2.76 10.04 -13.43
C GLY A 39 3.77 10.52 -12.41
N ARG A 40 4.79 9.70 -12.06
CA ARG A 40 5.80 10.02 -11.05
C ARG A 40 7.16 9.38 -11.32
N GLU A 41 8.21 9.99 -10.75
CA GLU A 41 9.60 9.48 -10.82
C GLU A 41 10.03 9.14 -12.25
N GLU A 42 10.52 7.93 -12.51
CA GLU A 42 10.97 7.49 -13.84
C GLU A 42 9.84 7.48 -14.89
N ARG A 43 8.58 7.45 -14.42
CA ARG A 43 7.38 7.43 -15.25
C ARG A 43 6.61 8.76 -15.20
N PHE A 44 7.31 9.85 -14.91
CA PHE A 44 6.71 11.17 -14.72
C PHE A 44 5.88 11.67 -15.93
N ILE A 45 6.28 11.31 -17.14
CA ILE A 45 5.59 11.73 -18.38
C ILE A 45 4.35 10.91 -18.70
N ASP A 46 4.17 9.76 -18.05
CA ASP A 46 3.01 8.90 -18.27
C ASP A 46 1.78 9.50 -17.56
N ALA A 47 0.61 9.32 -18.16
CA ALA A 47 -0.63 9.76 -17.52
C ALA A 47 -0.90 8.94 -16.25
N PRO A 48 -1.16 9.56 -15.10
CA PRO A 48 -1.49 8.82 -13.88
C PRO A 48 -2.82 8.09 -14.01
N HIS A 49 -2.95 6.96 -13.33
CA HIS A 49 -4.22 6.22 -13.26
C HIS A 49 -5.18 6.89 -12.27
N THR A 50 -6.48 6.85 -12.60
CA THR A 50 -7.59 7.27 -11.73
C THR A 50 -8.48 6.10 -11.31
N GLU A 51 -8.16 4.89 -11.77
CA GLU A 51 -8.91 3.66 -11.50
C GLU A 51 -7.99 2.59 -10.92
N VAL A 52 -8.37 2.01 -9.79
CA VAL A 52 -7.63 0.93 -9.11
C VAL A 52 -7.42 -0.27 -10.04
N ALA A 53 -8.44 -0.66 -10.80
CA ALA A 53 -8.35 -1.80 -11.71
C ALA A 53 -7.22 -1.66 -12.74
N ARG A 54 -7.04 -0.46 -13.29
CA ARG A 54 -5.97 -0.16 -14.27
C ARG A 54 -4.59 -0.17 -13.61
N ALA A 55 -4.48 0.47 -12.44
CA ALA A 55 -3.23 0.49 -11.69
C ALA A 55 -2.77 -0.92 -11.29
N VAL A 56 -3.71 -1.77 -10.89
CA VAL A 56 -3.44 -3.15 -10.48
C VAL A 56 -3.10 -4.05 -11.68
N GLU A 57 -3.80 -3.94 -12.81
CA GLU A 57 -3.48 -4.68 -14.04
C GLU A 57 -2.04 -4.41 -14.50
N GLU A 58 -1.63 -3.16 -14.45
CA GLU A 58 -0.27 -2.76 -14.79
C GLU A 58 0.75 -3.24 -13.75
N ALA A 59 0.47 -3.06 -12.45
CA ALA A 59 1.32 -3.54 -11.37
C ALA A 59 1.51 -5.07 -11.43
N TYR A 60 0.44 -5.82 -11.68
CA TYR A 60 0.49 -7.27 -11.87
C TYR A 60 1.43 -7.65 -13.02
N SER A 61 1.26 -7.04 -14.18
CA SER A 61 2.09 -7.31 -15.36
C SER A 61 3.57 -6.98 -15.13
N ALA A 62 3.85 -5.86 -14.45
CA ALA A 62 5.21 -5.41 -14.16
C ALA A 62 5.91 -6.27 -13.10
N THR A 63 5.17 -6.85 -12.16
CA THR A 63 5.77 -7.63 -11.06
C THR A 63 5.96 -9.10 -11.39
N LEU A 64 5.10 -9.72 -12.20
CA LEU A 64 5.19 -11.16 -12.50
C LEU A 64 6.59 -11.61 -12.98
N GLY A 65 7.22 -10.82 -13.86
CA GLY A 65 8.57 -11.12 -14.36
C GLY A 65 9.66 -11.06 -13.28
N GLN A 66 9.41 -10.37 -12.19
CA GLN A 66 10.35 -10.19 -11.07
C GLN A 66 10.22 -11.29 -10.01
N LEU A 67 9.13 -12.08 -10.03
CA LEU A 67 8.87 -13.11 -9.02
C LEU A 67 9.60 -14.44 -9.31
N ALA A 68 10.38 -14.51 -10.36
CA ALA A 68 11.14 -15.73 -10.69
C ALA A 68 12.15 -16.07 -9.58
N GLY A 69 12.04 -17.28 -9.04
CA GLY A 69 12.90 -17.74 -7.93
C GLY A 69 12.37 -17.46 -6.53
N ALA A 70 11.19 -16.83 -6.41
CA ALA A 70 10.53 -16.70 -5.12
C ALA A 70 9.95 -18.05 -4.66
N ASP A 71 10.23 -18.45 -3.42
CA ASP A 71 9.55 -19.59 -2.79
C ASP A 71 8.13 -19.20 -2.37
N GLN A 72 7.95 -17.94 -2.00
CA GLN A 72 6.66 -17.36 -1.66
C GLN A 72 6.64 -15.85 -1.95
N VAL A 73 5.44 -15.31 -2.09
CA VAL A 73 5.16 -13.89 -2.34
C VAL A 73 4.29 -13.34 -1.21
N ALA A 74 4.56 -12.12 -0.80
CA ALA A 74 3.67 -11.34 0.05
C ALA A 74 3.42 -9.98 -0.62
N VAL A 75 2.31 -9.34 -0.27
CA VAL A 75 1.96 -8.02 -0.78
C VAL A 75 1.77 -7.08 0.40
N PHE A 76 2.34 -5.89 0.30
CA PHE A 76 2.20 -4.81 1.27
C PHE A 76 1.66 -3.55 0.60
N GLY A 77 0.75 -2.86 1.27
CA GLY A 77 0.32 -1.54 0.86
C GLY A 77 -0.19 -0.70 2.02
N HIS A 78 0.06 0.61 1.94
CA HIS A 78 -0.36 1.59 2.94
C HIS A 78 -1.37 2.58 2.35
N SER A 79 -2.43 2.91 3.05
CA SER A 79 -3.47 3.86 2.64
C SER A 79 -4.04 3.48 1.25
N LEU A 80 -3.89 4.29 0.19
CA LEU A 80 -4.22 3.90 -1.18
C LEU A 80 -3.55 2.57 -1.57
N GLY A 81 -2.29 2.39 -1.20
CA GLY A 81 -1.55 1.14 -1.46
C GLY A 81 -2.23 -0.08 -0.86
N ALA A 82 -2.99 0.04 0.24
CA ALA A 82 -3.69 -1.09 0.86
C ALA A 82 -4.79 -1.63 -0.05
N VAL A 83 -5.57 -0.76 -0.69
CA VAL A 83 -6.60 -1.21 -1.65
C VAL A 83 -5.99 -1.74 -2.94
N LEU A 84 -4.89 -1.13 -3.42
CA LEU A 84 -4.13 -1.67 -4.55
C LEU A 84 -3.55 -3.06 -4.23
N ALA A 85 -3.01 -3.24 -3.02
CA ALA A 85 -2.46 -4.51 -2.55
C ALA A 85 -3.54 -5.60 -2.46
N TYR A 86 -4.73 -5.26 -1.98
CA TYR A 86 -5.86 -6.18 -1.90
C TYR A 86 -6.30 -6.66 -3.28
N GLU A 87 -6.49 -5.76 -4.23
CA GLU A 87 -6.85 -6.11 -5.60
C GLU A 87 -5.75 -6.91 -6.32
N LEU A 88 -4.48 -6.55 -6.09
CA LEU A 88 -3.34 -7.31 -6.62
C LEU A 88 -3.28 -8.71 -6.01
N ALA A 89 -3.57 -8.86 -4.73
CA ALA A 89 -3.61 -10.15 -4.06
C ALA A 89 -4.70 -11.07 -4.65
N HIS A 90 -5.85 -10.53 -5.05
CA HIS A 90 -6.89 -11.29 -5.77
C HIS A 90 -6.37 -11.85 -7.11
N GLN A 91 -5.62 -11.07 -7.87
CA GLN A 91 -5.03 -11.54 -9.13
C GLN A 91 -3.94 -12.59 -8.90
N LEU A 92 -3.04 -12.33 -7.93
CA LEU A 92 -1.94 -13.24 -7.61
C LEU A 92 -2.42 -14.59 -7.05
N ALA A 93 -3.46 -14.61 -6.22
CA ALA A 93 -4.04 -15.85 -5.67
C ALA A 93 -4.56 -16.80 -6.75
N GLY A 94 -4.95 -16.27 -7.92
CA GLY A 94 -5.36 -17.08 -9.09
C GLY A 94 -4.22 -17.44 -10.04
N THR A 95 -2.99 -16.98 -9.80
CA THR A 95 -1.87 -17.10 -10.74
C THR A 95 -1.10 -18.41 -10.54
N GLN A 96 -1.03 -19.21 -11.59
CA GLN A 96 -0.30 -20.48 -11.53
C GLN A 96 1.20 -20.23 -11.27
N GLY A 97 1.75 -20.95 -10.31
CA GLY A 97 3.18 -20.85 -9.94
C GLY A 97 3.51 -19.73 -8.97
N VAL A 98 2.54 -18.94 -8.53
CA VAL A 98 2.70 -17.94 -7.46
C VAL A 98 2.14 -18.52 -6.15
N SER A 99 2.98 -18.55 -5.12
CA SER A 99 2.59 -18.93 -3.76
C SER A 99 2.38 -17.67 -2.93
N LEU A 100 1.17 -17.11 -2.93
CA LEU A 100 0.83 -15.93 -2.14
C LEU A 100 0.64 -16.33 -0.67
N ALA A 101 1.58 -15.92 0.18
CA ALA A 101 1.63 -16.33 1.58
C ALA A 101 0.78 -15.44 2.49
N ARG A 102 0.83 -14.12 2.29
CA ARG A 102 0.15 -13.16 3.16
C ARG A 102 -0.03 -11.80 2.48
N LEU A 103 -1.11 -11.14 2.81
CA LEU A 103 -1.38 -9.74 2.47
C LEU A 103 -1.21 -8.88 3.73
N PHE A 104 -0.43 -7.80 3.61
CA PHE A 104 -0.26 -6.78 4.64
C PHE A 104 -0.94 -5.49 4.18
N VAL A 105 -2.00 -5.10 4.88
CA VAL A 105 -2.74 -3.85 4.64
C VAL A 105 -2.51 -2.89 5.78
N SER A 106 -2.22 -1.64 5.49
CA SER A 106 -1.80 -0.66 6.48
C SER A 106 -2.53 0.66 6.32
N GLY A 107 -2.96 1.27 7.43
CA GLY A 107 -3.54 2.63 7.45
C GLY A 107 -4.75 2.80 6.53
N SER A 108 -5.61 1.79 6.43
CA SER A 108 -6.79 1.82 5.58
C SER A 108 -7.95 1.06 6.24
N PRO A 109 -9.20 1.55 6.15
CA PRO A 109 -10.38 0.78 6.52
C PRO A 109 -10.54 -0.44 5.62
N GLY A 110 -11.41 -1.36 6.00
CA GLY A 110 -11.74 -2.55 5.20
C GLY A 110 -12.22 -2.19 3.79
N PRO A 111 -12.03 -3.08 2.80
CA PRO A 111 -12.15 -2.75 1.38
C PRO A 111 -13.57 -2.34 0.95
N TRP A 112 -14.59 -2.72 1.71
CA TRP A 112 -15.99 -2.35 1.43
C TRP A 112 -16.41 -1.03 2.08
N ASN A 113 -15.55 -0.43 2.91
CA ASN A 113 -15.85 0.77 3.68
C ASN A 113 -15.06 1.96 3.12
N GLY A 114 -15.68 2.71 2.22
CA GLY A 114 -15.09 3.92 1.64
C GLY A 114 -14.97 5.05 2.67
N ARG A 115 -14.18 6.07 2.35
CA ARG A 115 -14.09 7.30 3.14
C ARG A 115 -15.37 8.14 2.99
N GLU A 116 -15.83 8.73 4.09
CA GLU A 116 -16.99 9.64 4.08
C GLU A 116 -16.64 10.99 3.44
N SER A 117 -15.45 11.51 3.74
CA SER A 117 -14.99 12.81 3.27
C SER A 117 -14.22 12.67 1.94
N ARG A 118 -14.50 13.57 0.98
CA ARG A 118 -13.94 13.54 -0.38
C ARG A 118 -13.24 14.85 -0.70
N ALA A 119 -12.07 14.75 -1.34
CA ALA A 119 -11.31 15.88 -1.86
C ALA A 119 -11.46 16.03 -3.39
N THR A 120 -11.94 14.99 -4.09
CA THR A 120 -12.18 15.05 -5.55
C THR A 120 -13.17 16.15 -5.89
N GLY A 121 -12.79 17.01 -6.85
CA GLY A 121 -13.63 18.13 -7.31
C GLY A 121 -13.43 19.44 -6.54
N LEU A 122 -12.65 19.45 -5.46
CA LEU A 122 -12.27 20.68 -4.75
C LEU A 122 -11.25 21.49 -5.57
N ASP A 123 -11.23 22.81 -5.39
CA ASP A 123 -10.13 23.64 -5.90
C ASP A 123 -8.78 23.27 -5.26
N ASP A 124 -7.68 23.82 -5.75
CA ASP A 124 -6.34 23.41 -5.33
C ASP A 124 -6.06 23.67 -3.84
N GLU A 125 -6.51 24.77 -3.29
CA GLU A 125 -6.26 25.13 -1.89
C GLU A 125 -7.11 24.25 -0.96
N ALA A 126 -8.39 24.07 -1.26
CA ALA A 126 -9.28 23.20 -0.50
C ALA A 126 -8.86 21.71 -0.62
N PHE A 127 -8.43 21.28 -1.82
CA PHE A 127 -7.88 19.94 -2.04
C PHE A 127 -6.66 19.67 -1.17
N LEU A 128 -5.67 20.58 -1.19
CA LEU A 128 -4.46 20.42 -0.40
C LEU A 128 -4.73 20.47 1.10
N ALA A 129 -5.67 21.31 1.54
CA ALA A 129 -6.09 21.32 2.93
C ALA A 129 -6.67 19.96 3.35
N GLN A 130 -7.57 19.39 2.54
CA GLN A 130 -8.17 18.09 2.80
C GLN A 130 -7.14 16.95 2.75
N VAL A 131 -6.18 16.98 1.80
CA VAL A 131 -5.10 15.99 1.73
C VAL A 131 -4.21 16.03 2.97
N ARG A 132 -3.89 17.23 3.50
CA ARG A 132 -3.14 17.37 4.75
C ARG A 132 -3.87 16.74 5.93
N GLU A 133 -5.19 16.93 5.99
CA GLU A 133 -6.04 16.30 7.01
C GLU A 133 -6.01 14.77 6.87
N PHE A 134 -6.11 14.23 5.65
CA PHE A 134 -6.08 12.78 5.39
C PHE A 134 -4.72 12.14 5.58
N ALA A 135 -3.64 12.84 5.26
CA ALA A 135 -2.30 12.28 5.36
C ALA A 135 -1.68 12.44 6.74
N GLY A 136 -2.19 13.36 7.58
CA GLY A 136 -1.50 13.76 8.80
C GLY A 136 -0.09 14.32 8.56
N TYR A 137 0.23 14.66 7.31
CA TYR A 137 1.57 15.04 6.86
C TYR A 137 1.49 16.05 5.70
N ASN A 138 2.39 17.03 5.72
CA ASN A 138 2.54 17.99 4.64
C ASN A 138 3.87 17.74 3.91
N HIS A 139 3.79 17.33 2.64
CA HIS A 139 5.01 17.15 1.84
C HIS A 139 5.62 18.51 1.52
N PRO A 140 6.88 18.82 1.92
CA PRO A 140 7.48 20.14 1.77
C PRO A 140 7.47 20.67 0.32
N ALA A 141 7.58 19.79 -0.68
CA ALA A 141 7.53 20.16 -2.09
C ALA A 141 6.21 20.84 -2.50
N LEU A 142 5.08 20.53 -1.81
CA LEU A 142 3.79 21.16 -2.10
C LEU A 142 3.70 22.61 -1.61
N GLU A 143 4.64 23.08 -0.80
CA GLU A 143 4.75 24.48 -0.39
C GLU A 143 5.39 25.36 -1.48
N HIS A 144 6.14 24.75 -2.41
CA HIS A 144 6.77 25.45 -3.53
C HIS A 144 5.83 25.45 -4.75
N PRO A 145 5.43 26.64 -5.29
CA PRO A 145 4.43 26.72 -6.37
C PRO A 145 4.77 25.91 -7.62
N GLU A 146 6.04 25.89 -8.03
CA GLU A 146 6.51 25.16 -9.21
C GLU A 146 6.43 23.64 -8.98
N MET A 147 6.85 23.16 -7.81
CA MET A 147 6.76 21.73 -7.44
C MET A 147 5.30 21.30 -7.26
N ARG A 148 4.48 22.18 -6.66
CA ARG A 148 3.04 21.94 -6.53
C ARG A 148 2.38 21.73 -7.90
N ALA A 149 2.66 22.60 -8.87
CA ALA A 149 2.13 22.49 -10.21
C ALA A 149 2.48 21.16 -10.91
N LEU A 150 3.67 20.61 -10.59
CA LEU A 150 4.13 19.33 -11.13
C LEU A 150 3.50 18.12 -10.41
N LEU A 151 3.34 18.18 -9.09
CA LEU A 151 2.91 17.04 -8.28
C LEU A 151 1.38 16.94 -8.14
N LEU A 152 0.69 18.08 -8.20
CA LEU A 152 -0.75 18.14 -7.94
C LEU A 152 -1.60 17.28 -8.89
N PRO A 153 -1.34 17.22 -10.21
CA PRO A 153 -2.13 16.37 -11.11
C PRO A 153 -2.08 14.89 -10.73
N MET A 154 -0.88 14.38 -10.40
CA MET A 154 -0.68 13.00 -9.97
C MET A 154 -1.36 12.74 -8.62
N LEU A 155 -1.20 13.65 -7.65
CA LEU A 155 -1.80 13.51 -6.33
C LEU A 155 -3.35 13.52 -6.42
N ARG A 156 -3.92 14.36 -7.29
CA ARG A 156 -5.37 14.38 -7.56
C ARG A 156 -5.85 13.05 -8.15
N ALA A 157 -5.10 12.49 -9.10
CA ALA A 157 -5.43 11.19 -9.67
C ALA A 157 -5.40 10.07 -8.62
N ASP A 158 -4.41 10.05 -7.74
CA ASP A 158 -4.31 9.07 -6.64
C ASP A 158 -5.49 9.18 -5.65
N VAL A 159 -5.85 10.42 -5.27
CA VAL A 159 -6.98 10.66 -4.37
C VAL A 159 -8.29 10.25 -5.03
N GLU A 160 -8.49 10.63 -6.29
CA GLU A 160 -9.68 10.23 -7.07
C GLU A 160 -9.78 8.71 -7.19
N MET A 161 -8.67 8.04 -7.49
CA MET A 161 -8.59 6.58 -7.56
C MET A 161 -9.02 5.93 -6.24
N HIS A 162 -8.52 6.45 -5.10
CA HIS A 162 -8.85 5.92 -3.79
C HIS A 162 -10.33 6.18 -3.41
N GLU A 163 -10.84 7.38 -3.65
CA GLU A 163 -12.21 7.75 -3.31
C GLU A 163 -13.27 7.04 -4.16
N ASN A 164 -12.92 6.72 -5.40
CA ASN A 164 -13.80 6.00 -6.33
C ASN A 164 -13.67 4.48 -6.22
N TYR A 165 -12.73 4.00 -5.41
CA TYR A 165 -12.51 2.57 -5.25
C TYR A 165 -13.78 1.81 -4.84
N ARG A 166 -13.97 0.69 -5.48
CA ARG A 166 -14.92 -0.36 -5.12
C ARG A 166 -14.25 -1.70 -5.35
N PRO A 167 -14.33 -2.65 -4.42
CA PRO A 167 -13.73 -3.97 -4.60
C PRO A 167 -14.24 -4.66 -5.87
N SER A 168 -13.33 -5.31 -6.57
CA SER A 168 -13.66 -6.09 -7.78
C SER A 168 -14.42 -7.39 -7.47
N SER A 169 -14.40 -7.81 -6.21
CA SER A 169 -15.03 -9.05 -5.74
C SER A 169 -15.69 -8.84 -4.39
N ASP A 170 -16.87 -9.42 -4.21
CA ASP A 170 -17.55 -9.54 -2.89
C ASP A 170 -17.04 -10.76 -2.10
N LYS A 171 -16.16 -11.57 -2.68
CA LYS A 171 -15.63 -12.77 -2.04
C LYS A 171 -14.35 -12.45 -1.29
N PRO A 172 -14.24 -12.90 -0.02
CA PRO A 172 -12.99 -12.78 0.71
C PRO A 172 -11.88 -13.63 0.05
N LEU A 173 -10.63 -13.22 0.25
CA LEU A 173 -9.44 -13.99 -0.13
C LEU A 173 -9.30 -15.24 0.75
N ASP A 174 -8.77 -16.32 0.18
CA ASP A 174 -8.25 -17.45 0.95
C ASP A 174 -6.73 -17.31 1.19
N VAL A 175 -6.35 -16.15 1.74
CA VAL A 175 -4.97 -15.76 2.04
C VAL A 175 -4.95 -15.04 3.38
N ALA A 176 -3.96 -15.33 4.22
CA ALA A 176 -3.81 -14.65 5.51
C ALA A 176 -3.64 -13.14 5.33
N ILE A 177 -4.31 -12.35 6.18
CA ILE A 177 -4.21 -10.88 6.18
C ILE A 177 -3.68 -10.40 7.53
N THR A 178 -2.64 -9.58 7.50
CA THR A 178 -2.22 -8.77 8.63
C THR A 178 -2.59 -7.32 8.37
N ALA A 179 -3.44 -6.75 9.24
CA ALA A 179 -3.89 -5.36 9.13
C ALA A 179 -3.16 -4.49 10.15
N LEU A 180 -2.49 -3.47 9.64
CA LEU A 180 -1.51 -2.65 10.36
C LEU A 180 -1.99 -1.21 10.53
N ARG A 181 -1.63 -0.58 11.66
CA ARG A 181 -1.80 0.87 11.86
C ARG A 181 -0.70 1.43 12.77
N GLY A 182 -0.51 2.74 12.70
CA GLY A 182 0.19 3.45 13.75
C GLY A 182 -0.69 3.53 15.01
N ARG A 183 -0.10 3.41 16.19
CA ARG A 183 -0.85 3.47 17.46
C ARG A 183 -1.56 4.81 17.64
N ASP A 184 -0.93 5.88 17.17
CA ASP A 184 -1.41 7.25 17.25
C ASP A 184 -2.07 7.71 15.92
N ASP A 185 -2.47 6.76 15.05
CA ASP A 185 -3.19 7.08 13.82
C ASP A 185 -4.60 7.57 14.13
N GLU A 186 -4.84 8.87 13.95
CA GLU A 186 -6.14 9.51 14.16
C GLU A 186 -7.14 9.31 13.00
N LEU A 187 -6.65 8.82 11.84
CA LEU A 187 -7.46 8.60 10.64
C LEU A 187 -8.04 7.19 10.57
N VAL A 188 -7.29 6.21 11.07
CA VAL A 188 -7.68 4.81 11.01
C VAL A 188 -7.48 4.18 12.38
N ASP A 189 -8.56 4.04 13.11
CA ASP A 189 -8.58 3.41 14.44
C ASP A 189 -8.58 1.87 14.36
N SER A 190 -8.54 1.23 15.51
CA SER A 190 -8.53 -0.24 15.61
C SER A 190 -9.82 -0.88 15.09
N ALA A 191 -10.97 -0.18 15.17
CA ALA A 191 -12.24 -0.70 14.66
C ALA A 191 -12.26 -0.72 13.13
N LEU A 192 -11.69 0.31 12.49
CA LEU A 192 -11.54 0.36 11.03
C LEU A 192 -10.57 -0.71 10.51
N ILE A 193 -9.46 -0.94 11.22
CA ILE A 193 -8.52 -2.02 10.90
C ILE A 193 -9.19 -3.41 11.06
N ALA A 194 -10.01 -3.61 12.09
CA ALA A 194 -10.69 -4.88 12.32
C ALA A 194 -11.65 -5.28 11.18
N GLN A 195 -12.11 -4.33 10.37
CA GLN A 195 -12.98 -4.60 9.21
C GLN A 195 -12.30 -5.50 8.16
N TRP A 196 -10.97 -5.53 8.09
CA TRP A 196 -10.22 -6.43 7.21
C TRP A 196 -10.40 -7.91 7.55
N ARG A 197 -10.95 -8.22 8.73
CA ARG A 197 -11.32 -9.59 9.10
C ARG A 197 -12.30 -10.22 8.10
N GLU A 198 -13.21 -9.43 7.53
CA GLU A 198 -14.20 -9.89 6.56
C GLU A 198 -13.57 -10.11 5.17
N ALA A 199 -12.37 -9.58 4.92
CA ALA A 199 -11.69 -9.68 3.63
C ALA A 199 -10.92 -11.00 3.43
N THR A 200 -10.88 -11.89 4.45
CA THR A 200 -10.23 -13.19 4.34
C THR A 200 -11.02 -14.31 4.99
N THR A 201 -10.95 -15.52 4.38
CA THR A 201 -11.39 -16.77 5.00
C THR A 201 -10.29 -17.46 5.79
N ALA A 202 -9.03 -17.05 5.60
CA ALA A 202 -7.86 -17.55 6.29
C ALA A 202 -7.60 -16.82 7.62
N GLU A 203 -6.34 -16.82 8.07
CA GLU A 203 -5.91 -16.13 9.29
C GLU A 203 -6.02 -14.60 9.13
N PHE A 204 -6.47 -13.94 10.19
CA PHE A 204 -6.46 -12.48 10.31
C PHE A 204 -5.73 -12.06 11.59
N ALA A 205 -4.76 -11.16 11.47
CA ALA A 205 -4.02 -10.59 12.59
C ALA A 205 -4.02 -9.05 12.52
N PRO A 206 -4.59 -8.34 13.50
CA PRO A 206 -4.37 -6.91 13.63
C PRO A 206 -3.03 -6.64 14.33
N ALA A 207 -2.31 -5.62 13.90
CA ALA A 207 -1.06 -5.20 14.55
C ALA A 207 -0.91 -3.68 14.57
N GLU A 208 -0.23 -3.18 15.61
CA GLU A 208 0.05 -1.77 15.81
C GLU A 208 1.55 -1.53 15.95
N LEU A 209 2.01 -0.46 15.33
CA LEU A 209 3.37 0.05 15.45
C LEU A 209 3.35 1.46 16.06
N ASP A 210 4.46 1.91 16.61
CA ASP A 210 4.54 3.24 17.19
C ASP A 210 4.48 4.31 16.09
N GLY A 211 3.76 5.40 16.34
CA GLY A 211 3.60 6.55 15.45
C GLY A 211 2.18 6.77 14.94
N GLY A 212 2.00 7.84 14.18
CA GLY A 212 0.74 8.23 13.55
C GLY A 212 0.47 7.53 12.23
N HIS A 213 -0.34 8.15 11.36
CA HIS A 213 -0.71 7.57 10.06
C HIS A 213 0.51 7.17 9.22
N MET A 214 1.51 8.04 9.14
CA MET A 214 2.74 7.80 8.36
C MET A 214 3.88 7.10 9.15
N TYR A 215 3.54 6.27 10.15
CA TYR A 215 4.50 5.56 11.00
C TYR A 215 5.60 4.82 10.22
N LEU A 216 5.29 4.36 9.02
CA LEU A 216 6.21 3.60 8.16
C LEU A 216 7.36 4.45 7.61
N ALA A 217 7.29 5.79 7.66
CA ALA A 217 8.36 6.66 7.21
C ALA A 217 9.59 6.58 8.12
N ASP A 218 9.35 6.52 9.44
CA ASP A 218 10.43 6.45 10.44
C ASP A 218 10.57 5.03 11.04
N GLY A 219 9.50 4.22 10.98
CA GLY A 219 9.39 2.89 11.56
C GLY A 219 9.60 1.72 10.59
N ALA A 220 10.23 1.95 9.43
CA ALA A 220 10.38 0.93 8.39
C ALA A 220 11.06 -0.36 8.88
N GLU A 221 12.09 -0.26 9.72
CA GLU A 221 12.80 -1.42 10.26
C GLU A 221 11.88 -2.29 11.13
N ALA A 222 11.15 -1.69 12.07
CA ALA A 222 10.20 -2.41 12.94
C ALA A 222 9.08 -3.07 12.12
N LEU A 223 8.59 -2.38 11.09
CA LEU A 223 7.59 -2.92 10.16
C LEU A 223 8.12 -4.14 9.41
N LEU A 224 9.33 -4.06 8.85
CA LEU A 224 9.95 -5.16 8.11
C LEU A 224 10.27 -6.37 8.99
N GLN A 225 10.66 -6.14 10.25
CA GLN A 225 10.85 -7.21 11.24
C GLN A 225 9.53 -7.93 11.55
N LEU A 226 8.43 -7.17 11.73
CA LEU A 226 7.10 -7.74 11.92
C LEU A 226 6.67 -8.56 10.69
N ILE A 227 6.81 -8.01 9.49
CA ILE A 227 6.48 -8.69 8.23
C ILE A 227 7.28 -10.00 8.11
N ALA A 228 8.58 -9.97 8.37
CA ALA A 228 9.43 -11.16 8.29
C ALA A 228 9.06 -12.22 9.34
N ALA A 229 8.70 -11.83 10.55
CA ALA A 229 8.22 -12.73 11.59
C ALA A 229 6.92 -13.43 11.18
N GLU A 230 5.94 -12.70 10.66
CA GLU A 230 4.65 -13.22 10.17
C GLU A 230 4.82 -14.17 8.95
N LEU A 231 5.87 -13.99 8.16
CA LEU A 231 6.19 -14.82 7.00
C LEU A 231 7.09 -16.02 7.34
N GLY A 232 7.57 -16.11 8.59
CA GLY A 232 8.49 -17.16 9.02
C GLY A 232 9.87 -17.08 8.33
N THR A 233 10.28 -15.89 7.90
CA THR A 233 11.59 -15.62 7.30
C THR A 233 12.59 -15.06 8.33
N ALA A 234 12.11 -14.54 9.46
CA ALA A 234 12.98 -14.13 10.56
C ALA A 234 13.64 -15.35 11.21
N ASP A 235 14.95 -15.30 11.41
CA ASP A 235 15.63 -16.27 12.25
C ASP A 235 15.03 -16.23 13.66
N ALA A 236 14.58 -17.38 14.15
CA ALA A 236 14.29 -17.56 15.57
C ALA A 236 15.64 -17.47 16.32
N ARG A 237 15.99 -16.27 16.79
CA ARG A 237 17.12 -16.04 17.69
C ARG A 237 16.72 -16.36 19.11
#